data_26e6975dd3b3668dacd661de96d77733
#
_entry.id   26e6975dd3b3668dacd661de96d77733
#
_cell.length_a   1.000
_cell.length_b   1.000
_cell.length_c   1.000
_cell.angle_alpha   90.00
_cell.angle_beta   90.00
_cell.angle_gamma   90.00
#
_symmetry.space_group_name_H-M   'P 1'
#
loop_
_entity.id
_entity.type
_entity.pdbx_description
1 polymer ?
#
loop_
_entity_poly.entity_id
_entity_poly.type
_entity_poly.pdbx_seq_one_letter_code
_entity_poly.pdbx_strand_id
1 'polypeptide(L)'
;MDNLTVDQLNAQLQTLTASISDLDEESMGKIQKHLDSLTKPQGSLGQLETLAKQLGGIQRTANPKIMKKAVLLMAGDHGVAAAGVSAFPQEVTPQMVYNIIRGGAAINVLARQAGAEVFCTDVGVAFPLEGGDIIHKRVANGTQNMMEGPAMTRQQALQALLAGAEVAAEKISAGYNLFATGDLGIGNTTPSSAIVALFTNSPIEAVVGRGSGIDDAGLIMKRQAIAKALKLNQPDPQDALDVLTKVGGFEIAAIAGSILQAAASRVPIVIDGFISTAGALVAARLAPKSTNFMIPSHGSAEIGHRRALAALGLDPLLSLNMRLGEGTGAVLTFHLVEAALHILEEMSTFADAGVSESL
;
A
#
# COMPACT_ATOMS: atom_id res chain seq x y z
N MET A 1 -12.88 -1.43 -18.90
CA MET A 1 -12.99 0.03 -18.55
C MET A 1 -12.81 0.96 -19.75
N ASP A 2 -12.42 0.47 -20.90
CA ASP A 2 -11.98 1.29 -22.07
C ASP A 2 -13.05 2.23 -22.66
N ASN A 3 -14.31 2.04 -22.32
CA ASN A 3 -15.43 2.82 -22.88
C ASN A 3 -16.11 3.77 -21.86
N LEU A 4 -15.60 3.87 -20.62
CA LEU A 4 -16.23 4.73 -19.60
C LEU A 4 -15.72 6.16 -19.72
N THR A 5 -16.64 7.13 -19.59
CA THR A 5 -16.29 8.54 -19.54
C THR A 5 -15.65 8.90 -18.18
N VAL A 6 -14.95 10.05 -18.12
CA VAL A 6 -14.38 10.57 -16.87
C VAL A 6 -15.46 10.72 -15.79
N ASP A 7 -16.65 11.17 -16.14
CA ASP A 7 -17.76 11.35 -15.19
C ASP A 7 -18.25 10.02 -14.64
N GLN A 8 -18.33 8.99 -15.47
CA GLN A 8 -18.71 7.64 -15.02
C GLN A 8 -17.65 7.03 -14.09
N LEU A 9 -16.38 7.18 -14.41
CA LEU A 9 -15.27 6.74 -13.55
C LEU A 9 -15.25 7.50 -12.22
N ASN A 10 -15.47 8.81 -12.23
CA ASN A 10 -15.59 9.61 -11.01
C ASN A 10 -16.79 9.17 -10.16
N ALA A 11 -17.94 8.87 -10.77
CA ALA A 11 -19.11 8.36 -10.04
C ALA A 11 -18.83 7.02 -9.36
N GLN A 12 -18.10 6.10 -10.04
CA GLN A 12 -17.67 4.83 -9.43
C GLN A 12 -16.74 5.06 -8.23
N LEU A 13 -15.76 5.96 -8.36
CA LEU A 13 -14.86 6.31 -7.26
C LEU A 13 -15.62 6.92 -6.09
N GLN A 14 -16.56 7.84 -6.35
CA GLN A 14 -17.40 8.44 -5.31
C GLN A 14 -18.25 7.39 -4.58
N THR A 15 -18.84 6.45 -5.32
CA THR A 15 -19.60 5.35 -4.73
C THR A 15 -18.71 4.49 -3.83
N LEU A 16 -17.51 4.15 -4.30
CA LEU A 16 -16.54 3.37 -3.53
C LEU A 16 -16.13 4.10 -2.24
N THR A 17 -15.73 5.36 -2.35
CA THR A 17 -15.26 6.13 -1.18
C THR A 17 -16.37 6.41 -0.17
N ALA A 18 -17.60 6.66 -0.62
CA ALA A 18 -18.76 6.87 0.24
C ALA A 18 -19.17 5.61 1.03
N SER A 19 -18.81 4.42 0.56
CA SER A 19 -19.12 3.16 1.25
C SER A 19 -18.20 2.86 2.44
N ILE A 20 -17.08 3.60 2.59
CA ILE A 20 -16.12 3.40 3.67
C ILE A 20 -16.67 3.97 4.98
N SER A 21 -16.95 3.10 5.93
CA SER A 21 -17.49 3.44 7.25
C SER A 21 -16.42 3.43 8.34
N ASP A 22 -16.74 3.96 9.51
CA ASP A 22 -15.88 3.88 10.68
C ASP A 22 -15.71 2.45 11.19
N LEU A 23 -14.70 2.21 12.02
CA LEU A 23 -14.54 0.95 12.74
C LEU A 23 -15.70 0.72 13.71
N ASP A 24 -15.93 -0.55 14.04
CA ASP A 24 -16.98 -0.93 14.99
C ASP A 24 -16.49 -0.81 16.43
N GLU A 25 -16.86 0.26 17.09
CA GLU A 25 -16.47 0.60 18.47
C GLU A 25 -16.94 -0.46 19.48
N GLU A 26 -18.12 -1.09 19.25
CA GLU A 26 -18.65 -2.10 20.15
C GLU A 26 -17.77 -3.34 20.17
N SER A 27 -17.38 -3.84 19.00
CA SER A 27 -16.45 -4.97 18.87
C SER A 27 -15.08 -4.65 19.47
N MET A 28 -14.56 -3.45 19.22
CA MET A 28 -13.29 -2.99 19.80
C MET A 28 -13.36 -2.96 21.33
N GLY A 29 -14.46 -2.48 21.90
CA GLY A 29 -14.69 -2.46 23.35
C GLY A 29 -14.80 -3.85 23.98
N LYS A 30 -15.41 -4.81 23.28
CA LYS A 30 -15.47 -6.22 23.72
C LYS A 30 -14.07 -6.85 23.73
N ILE A 31 -13.28 -6.63 22.69
CA ILE A 31 -11.90 -7.11 22.60
C ILE A 31 -11.03 -6.48 23.70
N GLN A 32 -11.16 -5.17 23.95
CA GLN A 32 -10.41 -4.54 25.04
C GLN A 32 -10.69 -5.20 26.39
N LYS A 33 -11.96 -5.43 26.73
CA LYS A 33 -12.35 -6.09 27.97
C LYS A 33 -11.77 -7.51 28.07
N HIS A 34 -11.75 -8.23 26.96
CA HIS A 34 -11.15 -9.57 26.92
C HIS A 34 -9.63 -9.51 27.11
N LEU A 35 -8.93 -8.63 26.39
CA LEU A 35 -7.49 -8.40 26.55
C LEU A 35 -7.10 -8.03 27.98
N ASP A 36 -7.94 -7.23 28.66
CA ASP A 36 -7.70 -6.83 30.06
C ASP A 36 -7.89 -7.98 31.05
N SER A 37 -8.68 -9.02 30.71
CA SER A 37 -8.88 -10.22 31.53
C SER A 37 -7.84 -11.31 31.34
N LEU A 38 -6.96 -11.22 30.32
CA LEU A 38 -5.92 -12.21 30.04
C LEU A 38 -4.81 -12.15 31.10
N THR A 39 -4.12 -13.31 31.33
CA THR A 39 -3.07 -13.50 32.35
C THR A 39 -1.80 -12.68 32.07
N LYS A 40 -1.93 -11.36 32.00
CA LYS A 40 -0.87 -10.39 31.75
C LYS A 40 -1.18 -9.04 32.37
N PRO A 41 -0.20 -8.17 32.63
CA PRO A 41 -0.48 -6.77 32.95
C PRO A 41 -1.22 -6.09 31.79
N GLN A 42 -2.19 -5.22 32.11
CA GLN A 42 -2.96 -4.51 31.09
C GLN A 42 -2.04 -3.68 30.18
N GLY A 43 -2.26 -3.76 28.86
CA GLY A 43 -1.48 -3.06 27.86
C GLY A 43 -0.06 -3.58 27.60
N SER A 44 0.38 -4.64 28.31
CA SER A 44 1.78 -5.10 28.27
C SER A 44 2.22 -5.70 26.93
N LEU A 45 1.29 -6.10 26.05
CA LEU A 45 1.60 -6.58 24.70
C LEU A 45 1.58 -5.45 23.65
N GLY A 46 1.30 -4.21 24.07
CA GLY A 46 1.47 -3.00 23.25
C GLY A 46 0.75 -3.07 21.91
N GLN A 47 1.49 -3.00 20.80
CA GLN A 47 0.92 -2.94 19.46
C GLN A 47 0.14 -4.20 19.05
N LEU A 48 0.41 -5.37 19.62
CA LEU A 48 -0.38 -6.57 19.34
C LEU A 48 -1.81 -6.44 19.87
N GLU A 49 -2.00 -5.79 21.02
CA GLU A 49 -3.34 -5.49 21.54
C GLU A 49 -4.07 -4.46 20.67
N THR A 50 -3.35 -3.45 20.18
CA THR A 50 -3.90 -2.46 19.25
C THR A 50 -4.33 -3.10 17.93
N LEU A 51 -3.52 -4.00 17.37
CA LEU A 51 -3.86 -4.76 16.16
C LEU A 51 -5.11 -5.62 16.37
N ALA A 52 -5.18 -6.36 17.47
CA ALA A 52 -6.33 -7.20 17.77
C ALA A 52 -7.62 -6.38 17.81
N LYS A 53 -7.62 -5.22 18.49
CA LYS A 53 -8.77 -4.30 18.53
C LYS A 53 -9.11 -3.75 17.16
N GLN A 54 -8.10 -3.31 16.38
CA GLN A 54 -8.30 -2.79 15.03
C GLN A 54 -8.96 -3.84 14.14
N LEU A 55 -8.48 -5.08 14.16
CA LEU A 55 -9.04 -6.20 13.40
C LEU A 55 -10.50 -6.48 13.77
N GLY A 56 -10.83 -6.44 15.05
CA GLY A 56 -12.21 -6.58 15.52
C GLY A 56 -13.10 -5.45 15.06
N GLY A 57 -12.63 -4.21 15.12
CA GLY A 57 -13.32 -3.04 14.60
C GLY A 57 -13.51 -3.09 13.08
N ILE A 58 -12.51 -3.58 12.34
CA ILE A 58 -12.60 -3.79 10.90
C ILE A 58 -13.65 -4.85 10.58
N GLN A 59 -13.58 -6.02 11.17
CA GLN A 59 -14.46 -7.16 10.85
C GLN A 59 -15.81 -7.14 11.57
N ARG A 60 -16.07 -6.15 12.44
CA ARG A 60 -17.32 -6.03 13.24
C ARG A 60 -17.60 -7.26 14.08
N THR A 61 -16.58 -7.79 14.75
CA THR A 61 -16.72 -8.98 15.58
C THR A 61 -15.71 -8.98 16.72
N ALA A 62 -16.06 -9.55 17.87
CA ALA A 62 -15.13 -9.80 18.96
C ALA A 62 -14.19 -11.00 18.69
N ASN A 63 -14.41 -11.73 17.59
CA ASN A 63 -13.68 -12.93 17.20
C ASN A 63 -13.17 -12.79 15.76
N PRO A 64 -12.29 -11.81 15.44
CA PRO A 64 -11.78 -11.61 14.10
C PRO A 64 -10.91 -12.79 13.66
N LYS A 65 -11.02 -13.17 12.36
CA LYS A 65 -10.29 -14.32 11.80
C LYS A 65 -9.67 -13.97 10.45
N ILE A 66 -8.47 -14.50 10.21
CA ILE A 66 -7.81 -14.47 8.91
C ILE A 66 -7.88 -15.86 8.29
N MET A 67 -8.50 -15.94 7.11
CA MET A 67 -8.72 -17.20 6.38
C MET A 67 -7.74 -17.37 5.24
N LYS A 68 -7.60 -16.34 4.39
CA LYS A 68 -6.70 -16.35 3.24
C LYS A 68 -5.99 -15.02 3.13
N LYS A 69 -4.71 -15.08 2.81
CA LYS A 69 -3.81 -13.92 2.72
C LYS A 69 -3.32 -13.72 1.29
N ALA A 70 -3.35 -12.48 0.80
CA ALA A 70 -2.89 -12.14 -0.53
C ALA A 70 -1.97 -10.93 -0.55
N VAL A 71 -0.97 -10.98 -1.41
CA VAL A 71 -0.19 -9.80 -1.84
C VAL A 71 -0.79 -9.31 -3.15
N LEU A 72 -1.27 -8.06 -3.16
CA LEU A 72 -1.72 -7.37 -4.35
C LEU A 72 -0.53 -6.56 -4.91
N LEU A 73 0.22 -7.16 -5.83
CA LEU A 73 1.40 -6.54 -6.43
C LEU A 73 0.99 -5.84 -7.73
N MET A 74 1.17 -4.52 -7.73
CA MET A 74 0.85 -3.66 -8.88
C MET A 74 2.13 -3.31 -9.64
N ALA A 75 2.16 -3.59 -10.95
CA ALA A 75 3.31 -3.33 -11.81
C ALA A 75 3.02 -2.22 -12.83
N GLY A 76 3.89 -1.20 -12.89
CA GLY A 76 3.77 -0.08 -13.82
C GLY A 76 5.08 0.68 -13.96
N ASP A 77 5.36 1.16 -15.18
CA ASP A 77 6.57 1.89 -15.52
C ASP A 77 6.35 3.39 -15.62
N HIS A 78 7.44 4.14 -15.55
CA HIS A 78 7.45 5.60 -15.47
C HIS A 78 8.30 6.22 -16.58
N GLY A 79 7.72 7.14 -17.35
CA GLY A 79 8.45 7.88 -18.38
C GLY A 79 9.61 8.71 -17.83
N VAL A 80 9.55 9.11 -16.56
CA VAL A 80 10.66 9.82 -15.89
C VAL A 80 11.94 8.98 -15.73
N ALA A 81 11.87 7.66 -15.89
CA ALA A 81 13.06 6.78 -15.88
C ALA A 81 14.06 7.15 -16.96
N ALA A 82 13.61 7.69 -18.10
CA ALA A 82 14.47 8.20 -19.17
C ALA A 82 15.40 9.36 -18.74
N ALA A 83 15.11 10.01 -17.61
CA ALA A 83 15.96 11.06 -17.03
C ALA A 83 17.10 10.53 -16.14
N GLY A 84 17.39 9.22 -16.13
CA GLY A 84 18.48 8.64 -15.36
C GLY A 84 18.25 8.66 -13.84
N VAL A 85 17.02 8.64 -13.39
CA VAL A 85 16.61 8.67 -11.96
C VAL A 85 16.66 7.28 -11.29
N SER A 86 17.03 6.24 -12.03
CA SER A 86 17.16 4.87 -11.54
C SER A 86 18.49 4.27 -11.96
N ALA A 87 19.05 3.38 -11.11
CA ALA A 87 20.26 2.62 -11.42
C ALA A 87 20.02 1.46 -12.40
N PHE A 88 18.76 1.08 -12.61
CA PHE A 88 18.36 -0.01 -13.52
C PHE A 88 17.56 0.53 -14.71
N PRO A 89 17.72 -0.08 -15.90
CA PRO A 89 16.91 0.25 -17.07
C PRO A 89 15.48 -0.31 -16.95
N GLN A 90 14.54 0.23 -17.72
CA GLN A 90 13.10 -0.14 -17.63
C GLN A 90 12.83 -1.59 -17.99
N GLU A 91 13.66 -2.23 -18.80
CA GLU A 91 13.55 -3.65 -19.19
C GLU A 91 13.60 -4.58 -17.96
N VAL A 92 14.10 -4.10 -16.82
CA VAL A 92 14.11 -4.86 -15.57
C VAL A 92 12.70 -5.07 -15.04
N THR A 93 11.75 -4.15 -15.26
CA THR A 93 10.36 -4.31 -14.81
C THR A 93 9.72 -5.58 -15.36
N PRO A 94 9.62 -5.83 -16.70
CA PRO A 94 9.04 -7.06 -17.22
C PRO A 94 9.84 -8.31 -16.82
N GLN A 95 11.17 -8.22 -16.71
CA GLN A 95 12.00 -9.34 -16.26
C GLN A 95 11.64 -9.74 -14.82
N MET A 96 11.42 -8.77 -13.95
CA MET A 96 11.02 -9.02 -12.56
C MET A 96 9.57 -9.51 -12.48
N VAL A 97 8.63 -9.02 -13.31
CA VAL A 97 7.29 -9.60 -13.41
C VAL A 97 7.37 -11.09 -13.68
N TYR A 98 8.13 -11.50 -14.71
CA TYR A 98 8.29 -12.92 -15.03
C TYR A 98 9.00 -13.71 -13.92
N ASN A 99 9.96 -13.11 -13.21
CA ASN A 99 10.60 -13.75 -12.07
C ASN A 99 9.61 -13.99 -10.92
N ILE A 100 8.72 -13.03 -10.66
CA ILE A 100 7.65 -13.13 -9.65
C ILE A 100 6.66 -14.24 -10.04
N ILE A 101 6.22 -14.27 -11.30
CA ILE A 101 5.29 -15.31 -11.79
C ILE A 101 5.90 -16.71 -11.66
N ARG A 102 7.20 -16.84 -11.89
CA ARG A 102 7.94 -18.11 -11.72
C ARG A 102 8.23 -18.47 -10.25
N GLY A 103 7.88 -17.59 -9.30
CA GLY A 103 8.06 -17.85 -7.88
C GLY A 103 9.49 -17.62 -7.35
N GLY A 104 10.34 -16.89 -8.10
CA GLY A 104 11.77 -16.73 -7.81
C GLY A 104 12.15 -15.42 -7.09
N ALA A 105 11.25 -14.46 -6.94
CA ALA A 105 11.52 -13.19 -6.28
C ALA A 105 11.45 -13.30 -4.74
N ALA A 106 11.99 -12.30 -4.04
CA ALA A 106 11.98 -12.26 -2.58
C ALA A 106 10.55 -12.32 -2.02
N ILE A 107 9.60 -11.61 -2.63
CA ILE A 107 8.20 -11.67 -2.23
C ILE A 107 7.63 -13.08 -2.27
N ASN A 108 7.96 -13.88 -3.29
CA ASN A 108 7.46 -15.25 -3.38
C ASN A 108 7.97 -16.14 -2.25
N VAL A 109 9.27 -15.97 -1.87
CA VAL A 109 9.88 -16.72 -0.77
C VAL A 109 9.19 -16.39 0.55
N LEU A 110 9.01 -15.09 0.82
CA LEU A 110 8.39 -14.62 2.06
C LEU A 110 6.87 -14.93 2.08
N ALA A 111 6.18 -14.83 0.95
CA ALA A 111 4.77 -15.18 0.85
C ALA A 111 4.52 -16.66 1.12
N ARG A 112 5.35 -17.56 0.57
CA ARG A 112 5.28 -19.00 0.89
C ARG A 112 5.48 -19.26 2.38
N GLN A 113 6.45 -18.57 3.01
CA GLN A 113 6.70 -18.72 4.45
C GLN A 113 5.52 -18.20 5.27
N ALA A 114 4.84 -17.14 4.83
CA ALA A 114 3.68 -16.58 5.51
C ALA A 114 2.35 -17.28 5.13
N GLY A 115 2.34 -18.27 4.25
CA GLY A 115 1.12 -18.90 3.74
C GLY A 115 0.22 -17.93 2.95
N ALA A 116 0.82 -17.04 2.18
CA ALA A 116 0.13 -16.03 1.37
C ALA A 116 0.33 -16.30 -0.13
N GLU A 117 -0.63 -15.86 -0.94
CA GLU A 117 -0.54 -15.91 -2.41
C GLU A 117 -0.15 -14.55 -2.98
N VAL A 118 0.65 -14.53 -4.04
CA VAL A 118 1.08 -13.31 -4.73
C VAL A 118 0.32 -13.17 -6.04
N PHE A 119 -0.40 -12.08 -6.21
CA PHE A 119 -1.12 -11.72 -7.43
C PHE A 119 -0.44 -10.52 -8.09
N CYS A 120 0.22 -10.76 -9.22
CA CYS A 120 0.89 -9.73 -9.99
C CYS A 120 -0.08 -9.16 -11.04
N THR A 121 -0.28 -7.84 -10.98
CA THR A 121 -1.18 -7.09 -11.87
C THR A 121 -0.38 -6.12 -12.72
N ASP A 122 -0.45 -6.28 -14.03
CA ASP A 122 0.04 -5.28 -14.98
C ASP A 122 -0.99 -4.15 -15.11
N VAL A 123 -0.67 -2.99 -14.56
CA VAL A 123 -1.48 -1.77 -14.68
C VAL A 123 -0.87 -0.76 -15.64
N GLY A 124 0.36 -0.98 -16.10
CA GLY A 124 1.03 -0.07 -17.03
C GLY A 124 2.53 -0.31 -17.16
N VAL A 125 2.95 -1.55 -17.31
CA VAL A 125 4.34 -1.87 -17.68
C VAL A 125 4.60 -1.39 -19.12
N ALA A 126 5.76 -0.77 -19.38
CA ALA A 126 6.08 -0.16 -20.68
C ALA A 126 6.14 -1.20 -21.83
N PHE A 127 6.49 -2.42 -21.51
CA PHE A 127 6.62 -3.53 -22.46
C PHE A 127 5.42 -4.46 -22.36
N PRO A 128 4.98 -5.07 -23.49
CA PRO A 128 3.94 -6.08 -23.47
C PRO A 128 4.33 -7.27 -22.58
N LEU A 129 3.40 -7.69 -21.73
CA LEU A 129 3.54 -8.89 -20.92
C LEU A 129 2.57 -9.97 -21.41
N GLU A 130 3.06 -11.20 -21.47
CA GLU A 130 2.28 -12.37 -21.88
C GLU A 130 2.26 -13.41 -20.77
N GLY A 131 1.17 -14.16 -20.64
CA GLY A 131 1.04 -15.26 -19.68
C GLY A 131 -0.23 -15.18 -18.85
N GLY A 132 -0.79 -16.37 -18.52
CA GLY A 132 -2.09 -16.50 -17.84
C GLY A 132 -2.07 -16.19 -16.33
N ASP A 133 -0.88 -16.16 -15.73
CA ASP A 133 -0.74 -15.87 -14.28
C ASP A 133 -0.58 -14.37 -13.96
N ILE A 134 -0.58 -13.54 -15.01
CA ILE A 134 -0.54 -12.07 -14.87
C ILE A 134 -1.98 -11.55 -14.96
N ILE A 135 -2.40 -10.75 -14.01
CA ILE A 135 -3.68 -10.03 -14.08
C ILE A 135 -3.50 -8.82 -14.99
N HIS A 136 -4.13 -8.84 -16.15
CA HIS A 136 -4.02 -7.77 -17.14
C HIS A 136 -5.06 -6.68 -16.88
N LYS A 137 -4.63 -5.55 -16.34
CA LYS A 137 -5.42 -4.33 -16.12
C LYS A 137 -4.70 -3.08 -16.68
N ARG A 138 -3.93 -3.28 -17.75
CA ARG A 138 -3.07 -2.26 -18.35
C ARG A 138 -3.87 -1.05 -18.82
N VAL A 139 -3.47 0.13 -18.33
CA VAL A 139 -4.04 1.44 -18.73
C VAL A 139 -3.28 2.03 -19.92
N ALA A 140 -1.95 1.97 -19.89
CA ALA A 140 -1.07 2.41 -20.97
C ALA A 140 0.31 1.74 -20.86
N ASN A 141 1.20 2.00 -21.81
CA ASN A 141 2.58 1.48 -21.84
C ASN A 141 3.51 2.39 -21.02
N GLY A 142 3.37 2.38 -19.70
CA GLY A 142 4.03 3.30 -18.79
C GLY A 142 3.40 4.70 -18.77
N THR A 143 3.75 5.51 -17.78
CA THR A 143 3.35 6.93 -17.75
C THR A 143 4.16 7.75 -18.75
N GLN A 144 3.69 8.97 -19.04
CA GLN A 144 4.50 9.98 -19.70
C GLN A 144 5.60 10.50 -18.75
N ASN A 145 6.60 11.19 -19.33
CA ASN A 145 7.64 11.83 -18.54
C ASN A 145 7.10 13.10 -17.85
N MET A 146 6.93 13.04 -16.53
CA MET A 146 6.41 14.16 -15.76
C MET A 146 7.27 15.44 -15.82
N MET A 147 8.51 15.35 -16.35
CA MET A 147 9.37 16.52 -16.61
C MET A 147 9.00 17.27 -17.89
N GLU A 148 8.13 16.73 -18.71
CA GLU A 148 7.73 17.27 -20.03
C GLU A 148 6.24 17.64 -20.08
N GLY A 149 5.45 17.15 -19.13
CA GLY A 149 4.02 17.36 -19.00
C GLY A 149 3.43 16.47 -17.90
N PRO A 150 2.11 16.37 -17.79
CA PRO A 150 1.46 15.46 -16.86
C PRO A 150 1.88 14.02 -17.10
N ALA A 151 2.06 13.23 -16.00
CA ALA A 151 2.43 11.82 -16.07
C ALA A 151 1.37 10.96 -16.78
N MET A 152 0.10 11.34 -16.65
CA MET A 152 -1.04 10.64 -17.26
C MET A 152 -2.23 11.58 -17.42
N THR A 153 -3.26 11.16 -18.14
CA THR A 153 -4.54 11.88 -18.17
C THR A 153 -5.35 11.58 -16.90
N ARG A 154 -6.31 12.46 -16.55
CA ARG A 154 -7.23 12.21 -15.42
C ARG A 154 -8.05 10.93 -15.62
N GLN A 155 -8.43 10.62 -16.86
CA GLN A 155 -9.10 9.36 -17.18
C GLN A 155 -8.22 8.14 -16.86
N GLN A 156 -6.95 8.17 -17.24
CA GLN A 156 -5.99 7.11 -16.96
C GLN A 156 -5.73 6.94 -15.45
N ALA A 157 -5.63 8.04 -14.70
CA ALA A 157 -5.50 8.00 -13.25
C ALA A 157 -6.69 7.29 -12.57
N LEU A 158 -7.91 7.62 -13.00
CA LEU A 158 -9.13 6.97 -12.54
C LEU A 158 -9.20 5.49 -12.94
N GLN A 159 -8.83 5.17 -14.18
CA GLN A 159 -8.79 3.79 -14.66
C GLN A 159 -7.81 2.93 -13.85
N ALA A 160 -6.60 3.43 -13.60
CA ALA A 160 -5.61 2.71 -12.81
C ALA A 160 -6.06 2.50 -11.35
N LEU A 161 -6.66 3.52 -10.74
CA LEU A 161 -7.21 3.44 -9.38
C LEU A 161 -8.33 2.39 -9.31
N LEU A 162 -9.29 2.46 -10.22
CA LEU A 162 -10.40 1.49 -10.25
C LEU A 162 -9.95 0.09 -10.64
N ALA A 163 -8.88 -0.06 -11.45
CA ALA A 163 -8.26 -1.37 -11.73
C ALA A 163 -7.75 -2.04 -10.44
N GLY A 164 -7.07 -1.29 -9.58
CA GLY A 164 -6.64 -1.80 -8.27
C GLY A 164 -7.82 -2.17 -7.37
N ALA A 165 -8.88 -1.36 -7.38
CA ALA A 165 -10.11 -1.65 -6.64
C ALA A 165 -10.80 -2.94 -7.14
N GLU A 166 -10.89 -3.13 -8.47
CA GLU A 166 -11.45 -4.36 -9.06
C GLU A 166 -10.65 -5.60 -8.67
N VAL A 167 -9.30 -5.54 -8.74
CA VAL A 167 -8.45 -6.67 -8.33
C VAL A 167 -8.69 -7.02 -6.86
N ALA A 168 -8.74 -6.03 -5.97
CA ALA A 168 -9.04 -6.27 -4.57
C ALA A 168 -10.44 -6.89 -4.38
N ALA A 169 -11.47 -6.38 -5.07
CA ALA A 169 -12.83 -6.92 -5.01
C ALA A 169 -12.91 -8.37 -5.50
N GLU A 170 -12.20 -8.72 -6.59
CA GLU A 170 -12.11 -10.09 -7.11
C GLU A 170 -11.50 -11.05 -6.06
N LYS A 171 -10.43 -10.61 -5.37
CA LYS A 171 -9.78 -11.44 -4.35
C LYS A 171 -10.62 -11.56 -3.08
N ILE A 172 -11.32 -10.50 -2.66
CA ILE A 172 -12.29 -10.56 -1.56
C ILE A 172 -13.38 -11.59 -1.87
N SER A 173 -13.94 -11.55 -3.09
CA SER A 173 -14.96 -12.51 -3.53
C SER A 173 -14.45 -13.95 -3.55
N ALA A 174 -13.13 -14.17 -3.72
CA ALA A 174 -12.48 -15.47 -3.62
C ALA A 174 -12.12 -15.88 -2.18
N GLY A 175 -12.50 -15.09 -1.18
CA GLY A 175 -12.37 -15.39 0.25
C GLY A 175 -11.07 -14.91 0.88
N TYR A 176 -10.27 -14.08 0.21
CA TYR A 176 -9.10 -13.45 0.81
C TYR A 176 -9.55 -12.31 1.73
N ASN A 177 -9.06 -12.30 2.96
CA ASN A 177 -9.48 -11.34 3.98
C ASN A 177 -8.33 -10.73 4.81
N LEU A 178 -7.10 -10.82 4.30
CA LEU A 178 -5.95 -10.03 4.71
C LEU A 178 -5.10 -9.74 3.47
N PHE A 179 -4.86 -8.47 3.20
CA PHE A 179 -4.06 -8.04 2.06
C PHE A 179 -2.72 -7.43 2.47
N ALA A 180 -1.74 -7.56 1.58
CA ALA A 180 -0.53 -6.76 1.55
C ALA A 180 -0.49 -5.97 0.24
N THR A 181 -0.07 -4.71 0.29
CA THR A 181 0.27 -3.96 -0.90
C THR A 181 1.66 -4.38 -1.38
N GLY A 182 1.87 -4.42 -2.70
CA GLY A 182 3.16 -4.60 -3.33
C GLY A 182 3.28 -3.72 -4.56
N ASP A 183 4.48 -3.34 -4.89
CA ASP A 183 4.81 -2.48 -6.02
C ASP A 183 5.95 -3.05 -6.87
N LEU A 184 5.90 -2.78 -8.16
CA LEU A 184 7.00 -3.05 -9.07
C LEU A 184 7.01 -2.02 -10.20
N GLY A 185 8.13 -1.31 -10.38
CA GLY A 185 8.27 -0.34 -11.47
C GLY A 185 9.56 0.44 -11.37
N ILE A 186 10.38 0.34 -12.41
CA ILE A 186 11.65 1.07 -12.44
C ILE A 186 11.41 2.58 -12.45
N GLY A 187 12.01 3.28 -11.48
CA GLY A 187 11.88 4.72 -11.31
C GLY A 187 10.73 5.19 -10.41
N ASN A 188 9.91 4.28 -9.88
CA ASN A 188 8.71 4.57 -9.08
C ASN A 188 8.97 5.40 -7.80
N THR A 189 10.18 5.34 -7.23
CA THR A 189 10.55 6.18 -6.09
C THR A 189 10.56 7.68 -6.42
N THR A 190 10.64 8.05 -7.70
CA THR A 190 10.61 9.47 -8.14
C THR A 190 9.19 10.07 -8.01
N PRO A 191 8.15 9.50 -8.64
CA PRO A 191 6.78 9.95 -8.43
C PRO A 191 6.32 9.79 -6.98
N SER A 192 6.71 8.72 -6.29
CA SER A 192 6.41 8.56 -4.86
C SER A 192 6.97 9.70 -4.02
N SER A 193 8.22 10.13 -4.28
CA SER A 193 8.82 11.28 -3.59
C SER A 193 8.08 12.59 -3.91
N ALA A 194 7.62 12.80 -5.15
CA ALA A 194 6.83 13.97 -5.51
C ALA A 194 5.50 14.01 -4.76
N ILE A 195 4.78 12.89 -4.71
CA ILE A 195 3.52 12.74 -3.96
C ILE A 195 3.74 13.02 -2.46
N VAL A 196 4.77 12.41 -1.86
CA VAL A 196 5.08 12.59 -0.45
C VAL A 196 5.47 14.04 -0.15
N ALA A 197 6.30 14.68 -0.99
CA ALA A 197 6.65 16.10 -0.83
C ALA A 197 5.41 17.00 -0.77
N LEU A 198 4.47 16.79 -1.70
CA LEU A 198 3.24 17.57 -1.81
C LEU A 198 2.32 17.35 -0.60
N PHE A 199 2.00 16.10 -0.28
CA PHE A 199 1.01 15.79 0.75
C PHE A 199 1.50 16.01 2.18
N THR A 200 2.82 16.04 2.39
CA THR A 200 3.44 16.32 3.69
C THR A 200 4.00 17.74 3.80
N ASN A 201 3.86 18.55 2.73
CA ASN A 201 4.47 19.88 2.63
C ASN A 201 5.96 19.87 3.03
N SER A 202 6.69 18.83 2.57
CA SER A 202 8.11 18.65 2.89
C SER A 202 9.01 19.13 1.76
N PRO A 203 10.18 19.69 2.06
CA PRO A 203 11.17 20.00 1.05
C PRO A 203 11.63 18.71 0.34
N ILE A 204 11.94 18.81 -0.95
CA ILE A 204 12.33 17.67 -1.81
C ILE A 204 13.51 16.90 -1.20
N GLU A 205 14.48 17.61 -0.64
CA GLU A 205 15.68 17.03 -0.03
C GLU A 205 15.39 16.11 1.14
N ALA A 206 14.27 16.34 1.82
CA ALA A 206 13.86 15.59 3.00
C ALA A 206 13.06 14.31 2.67
N VAL A 207 12.68 14.11 1.40
CA VAL A 207 11.84 12.97 0.98
C VAL A 207 12.45 12.16 -0.17
N VAL A 208 13.47 12.67 -0.85
CA VAL A 208 14.11 12.02 -2.00
C VAL A 208 15.33 11.23 -1.56
N GLY A 209 15.19 9.90 -1.61
CA GLY A 209 16.27 8.93 -1.34
C GLY A 209 16.94 8.41 -2.61
N ARG A 210 17.84 7.44 -2.41
CA ARG A 210 18.62 6.81 -3.50
C ARG A 210 17.84 5.74 -4.29
N GLY A 211 16.65 5.35 -3.82
CA GLY A 211 15.85 4.33 -4.48
C GLY A 211 16.62 3.04 -4.72
N SER A 212 16.77 2.67 -5.99
CA SER A 212 17.47 1.47 -6.43
C SER A 212 18.99 1.49 -6.20
N GLY A 213 19.57 2.57 -5.65
CA GLY A 213 21.00 2.68 -5.33
C GLY A 213 21.78 3.62 -6.23
N ILE A 214 21.17 4.70 -6.74
CA ILE A 214 21.84 5.73 -7.52
C ILE A 214 22.96 6.42 -6.70
N ASP A 215 23.98 6.88 -7.39
CA ASP A 215 25.09 7.66 -6.83
C ASP A 215 24.69 9.11 -6.48
N ASP A 216 25.64 9.93 -6.06
CA ASP A 216 25.38 11.33 -5.69
C ASP A 216 24.93 12.17 -6.90
N ALA A 217 25.47 11.93 -8.08
CA ALA A 217 25.06 12.62 -9.30
C ALA A 217 23.61 12.26 -9.67
N GLY A 218 23.26 10.97 -9.62
CA GLY A 218 21.89 10.50 -9.84
C GLY A 218 20.91 11.05 -8.81
N LEU A 219 21.30 11.20 -7.54
CA LEU A 219 20.46 11.81 -6.51
C LEU A 219 20.18 13.29 -6.79
N ILE A 220 21.18 14.03 -7.26
CA ILE A 220 21.00 15.43 -7.69
C ILE A 220 20.03 15.50 -8.87
N MET A 221 20.25 14.67 -9.91
CA MET A 221 19.36 14.61 -11.08
C MET A 221 17.93 14.27 -10.69
N LYS A 222 17.71 13.31 -9.80
CA LYS A 222 16.40 12.91 -9.32
C LYS A 222 15.68 14.06 -8.59
N ARG A 223 16.37 14.82 -7.74
CA ARG A 223 15.82 16.01 -7.07
C ARG A 223 15.47 17.09 -8.08
N GLN A 224 16.32 17.33 -9.07
CA GLN A 224 16.06 18.29 -10.16
C GLN A 224 14.86 17.88 -11.03
N ALA A 225 14.73 16.58 -11.33
CA ALA A 225 13.60 16.03 -12.07
C ALA A 225 12.27 16.30 -11.35
N ILE A 226 12.22 16.02 -10.04
CA ILE A 226 11.05 16.29 -9.22
C ILE A 226 10.75 17.80 -9.16
N ALA A 227 11.75 18.65 -8.88
CA ALA A 227 11.57 20.09 -8.81
C ALA A 227 11.03 20.66 -10.14
N LYS A 228 11.58 20.19 -11.28
CA LYS A 228 11.10 20.57 -12.61
C LYS A 228 9.66 20.13 -12.85
N ALA A 229 9.34 18.87 -12.50
CA ALA A 229 7.99 18.33 -12.67
C ALA A 229 6.93 19.11 -11.85
N LEU A 230 7.23 19.40 -10.58
CA LEU A 230 6.35 20.18 -9.70
C LEU A 230 6.15 21.61 -10.22
N LYS A 231 7.22 22.24 -10.69
CA LYS A 231 7.15 23.61 -11.28
C LYS A 231 6.36 23.65 -12.58
N LEU A 232 6.54 22.65 -13.46
CA LEU A 232 5.89 22.58 -14.76
C LEU A 232 4.39 22.28 -14.63
N ASN A 233 4.06 21.24 -13.85
CA ASN A 233 2.70 20.71 -13.82
C ASN A 233 1.83 21.34 -12.75
N GLN A 234 2.39 22.01 -11.75
CA GLN A 234 1.68 22.71 -10.66
C GLN A 234 0.55 21.84 -10.07
N PRO A 235 0.86 20.65 -9.54
CA PRO A 235 -0.17 19.78 -8.95
C PRO A 235 -0.81 20.46 -7.73
N ASP A 236 -2.16 20.36 -7.65
CA ASP A 236 -2.91 20.86 -6.50
C ASP A 236 -2.88 19.81 -5.37
N PRO A 237 -2.22 20.07 -4.22
CA PRO A 237 -2.14 19.11 -3.12
C PRO A 237 -3.49 18.86 -2.43
N GLN A 238 -4.54 19.61 -2.75
CA GLN A 238 -5.90 19.38 -2.25
C GLN A 238 -6.71 18.44 -3.14
N ASP A 239 -6.31 18.25 -4.42
CA ASP A 239 -6.91 17.27 -5.34
C ASP A 239 -5.96 16.08 -5.56
N ALA A 240 -6.22 14.96 -4.88
CA ALA A 240 -5.40 13.76 -4.98
C ALA A 240 -5.36 13.17 -6.41
N LEU A 241 -6.44 13.34 -7.20
CA LEU A 241 -6.46 12.90 -8.59
C LEU A 241 -5.64 13.83 -9.47
N ASP A 242 -5.58 15.12 -9.17
CA ASP A 242 -4.70 16.06 -9.89
C ASP A 242 -3.23 15.74 -9.63
N VAL A 243 -2.87 15.44 -8.37
CA VAL A 243 -1.51 14.99 -8.01
C VAL A 243 -1.14 13.70 -8.74
N LEU A 244 -2.01 12.67 -8.74
CA LEU A 244 -1.79 11.43 -9.49
C LEU A 244 -1.62 11.70 -10.99
N THR A 245 -2.49 12.50 -11.58
CA THR A 245 -2.47 12.86 -13.00
C THR A 245 -1.13 13.48 -13.38
N LYS A 246 -0.65 14.42 -12.60
CA LYS A 246 0.50 15.25 -12.93
C LYS A 246 1.85 14.62 -12.61
N VAL A 247 1.95 13.93 -11.47
CA VAL A 247 3.23 13.41 -10.97
C VAL A 247 3.16 11.99 -10.40
N GLY A 248 2.08 11.25 -10.66
CA GLY A 248 1.87 9.90 -10.12
C GLY A 248 2.42 8.77 -10.98
N GLY A 249 1.92 7.57 -10.70
CA GLY A 249 2.19 6.31 -11.39
C GLY A 249 0.96 5.43 -11.43
N PHE A 250 0.83 4.56 -12.43
CA PHE A 250 -0.32 3.68 -12.56
C PHE A 250 -0.40 2.67 -11.41
N GLU A 251 0.74 2.10 -10.99
CA GLU A 251 0.81 1.18 -9.87
C GLU A 251 0.50 1.89 -8.54
N ILE A 252 0.92 3.14 -8.37
CA ILE A 252 0.62 3.95 -7.17
C ILE A 252 -0.89 4.21 -7.08
N ALA A 253 -1.52 4.55 -8.22
CA ALA A 253 -2.97 4.72 -8.31
C ALA A 253 -3.71 3.41 -8.01
N ALA A 254 -3.25 2.28 -8.57
CA ALA A 254 -3.85 0.97 -8.33
C ALA A 254 -3.70 0.50 -6.87
N ILE A 255 -2.57 0.77 -6.22
CA ILE A 255 -2.39 0.55 -4.78
C ILE A 255 -3.41 1.37 -3.99
N ALA A 256 -3.59 2.65 -4.31
CA ALA A 256 -4.60 3.48 -3.65
C ALA A 256 -6.02 2.90 -3.83
N GLY A 257 -6.36 2.45 -5.04
CA GLY A 257 -7.63 1.79 -5.33
C GLY A 257 -7.85 0.49 -4.55
N SER A 258 -6.80 -0.34 -4.44
CA SER A 258 -6.85 -1.57 -3.63
C SER A 258 -7.11 -1.28 -2.15
N ILE A 259 -6.49 -0.23 -1.61
CA ILE A 259 -6.69 0.22 -0.22
C ILE A 259 -8.13 0.70 -0.02
N LEU A 260 -8.66 1.51 -0.93
CA LEU A 260 -10.03 1.99 -0.84
C LEU A 260 -11.05 0.84 -0.90
N GLN A 261 -10.84 -0.14 -1.79
CA GLN A 261 -11.71 -1.31 -1.89
C GLN A 261 -11.63 -2.21 -0.67
N ALA A 262 -10.43 -2.46 -0.14
CA ALA A 262 -10.24 -3.21 1.09
C ALA A 262 -11.00 -2.53 2.25
N ALA A 263 -10.88 -1.21 2.40
CA ALA A 263 -11.60 -0.43 3.41
C ALA A 263 -13.13 -0.50 3.24
N ALA A 264 -13.62 -0.33 2.01
CA ALA A 264 -15.04 -0.42 1.68
C ALA A 264 -15.64 -1.80 2.00
N SER A 265 -14.84 -2.85 1.82
CA SER A 265 -15.21 -4.25 2.08
C SER A 265 -14.85 -4.72 3.50
N ARG A 266 -14.34 -3.84 4.35
CA ARG A 266 -13.93 -4.14 5.73
C ARG A 266 -12.88 -5.24 5.82
N VAL A 267 -11.89 -5.19 4.93
CA VAL A 267 -10.74 -6.09 4.91
C VAL A 267 -9.49 -5.32 5.33
N PRO A 268 -8.70 -5.79 6.31
CA PRO A 268 -7.44 -5.17 6.68
C PRO A 268 -6.42 -5.29 5.54
N ILE A 269 -5.65 -4.21 5.33
CA ILE A 269 -4.60 -4.16 4.33
C ILE A 269 -3.29 -3.66 4.94
N VAL A 270 -2.24 -4.48 4.80
CA VAL A 270 -0.90 -4.15 5.30
C VAL A 270 -0.16 -3.34 4.24
N ILE A 271 0.29 -2.16 4.63
CA ILE A 271 1.01 -1.22 3.76
C ILE A 271 2.51 -1.55 3.81
N ASP A 272 3.10 -1.81 2.65
CA ASP A 272 4.52 -2.13 2.52
C ASP A 272 5.42 -0.90 2.75
N GLY A 273 6.35 -0.65 1.86
CA GLY A 273 7.37 0.39 1.97
C GLY A 273 6.93 1.75 1.43
N PHE A 274 7.90 2.50 0.94
CA PHE A 274 7.76 3.91 0.55
C PHE A 274 6.74 4.14 -0.59
N ILE A 275 6.79 3.31 -1.64
CA ILE A 275 5.89 3.44 -2.79
C ILE A 275 4.45 3.11 -2.40
N SER A 276 4.26 2.00 -1.70
CA SER A 276 2.95 1.61 -1.16
C SER A 276 2.37 2.68 -0.22
N THR A 277 3.22 3.35 0.58
CA THR A 277 2.79 4.44 1.47
C THR A 277 2.43 5.71 0.68
N ALA A 278 3.07 5.97 -0.47
CA ALA A 278 2.62 7.05 -1.36
C ALA A 278 1.20 6.77 -1.90
N GLY A 279 0.90 5.51 -2.29
CA GLY A 279 -0.46 5.08 -2.63
C GLY A 279 -1.44 5.20 -1.46
N ALA A 280 -1.01 4.86 -0.24
CA ALA A 280 -1.81 5.02 0.97
C ALA A 280 -2.14 6.50 1.28
N LEU A 281 -1.21 7.42 1.05
CA LEU A 281 -1.47 8.87 1.16
C LEU A 281 -2.54 9.33 0.16
N VAL A 282 -2.49 8.84 -1.08
CA VAL A 282 -3.52 9.11 -2.09
C VAL A 282 -4.89 8.59 -1.62
N ALA A 283 -4.95 7.34 -1.15
CA ALA A 283 -6.19 6.75 -0.63
C ALA A 283 -6.75 7.55 0.56
N ALA A 284 -5.90 7.95 1.50
CA ALA A 284 -6.28 8.75 2.66
C ALA A 284 -6.80 10.15 2.26
N ARG A 285 -6.26 10.77 1.22
CA ARG A 285 -6.76 12.05 0.69
C ARG A 285 -8.11 11.91 -0.01
N LEU A 286 -8.35 10.79 -0.70
CA LEU A 286 -9.64 10.50 -1.35
C LEU A 286 -10.72 10.10 -0.33
N ALA A 287 -10.35 9.34 0.70
CA ALA A 287 -11.25 8.87 1.75
C ALA A 287 -10.49 8.73 3.09
N PRO A 288 -10.50 9.75 3.96
CA PRO A 288 -9.70 9.75 5.20
C PRO A 288 -9.95 8.53 6.10
N LYS A 289 -11.19 8.02 6.15
CA LYS A 289 -11.54 6.82 6.92
C LYS A 289 -10.82 5.56 6.46
N SER A 290 -10.26 5.53 5.26
CA SER A 290 -9.49 4.37 4.75
C SER A 290 -8.24 4.07 5.60
N THR A 291 -7.67 5.08 6.28
CA THR A 291 -6.52 4.90 7.18
C THR A 291 -6.80 3.94 8.33
N ASN A 292 -8.04 3.84 8.79
CA ASN A 292 -8.44 2.93 9.86
C ASN A 292 -8.29 1.45 9.48
N PHE A 293 -8.21 1.14 8.19
CA PHE A 293 -8.07 -0.22 7.64
C PHE A 293 -6.64 -0.57 7.27
N MET A 294 -5.73 0.41 7.34
CA MET A 294 -4.31 0.25 7.04
C MET A 294 -3.55 -0.26 8.25
N ILE A 295 -2.66 -1.23 8.04
CA ILE A 295 -1.70 -1.72 9.04
C ILE A 295 -0.31 -1.39 8.49
N PRO A 296 0.48 -0.53 9.13
CA PRO A 296 1.83 -0.22 8.68
C PRO A 296 2.76 -1.41 8.92
N SER A 297 3.58 -1.77 7.94
CA SER A 297 4.49 -2.90 8.09
C SER A 297 5.81 -2.51 8.76
N HIS A 298 6.74 -2.02 7.99
CA HIS A 298 8.10 -1.73 8.42
C HIS A 298 8.48 -0.27 8.18
N GLY A 299 9.42 0.25 8.96
CA GLY A 299 10.11 1.49 8.65
C GLY A 299 11.12 1.25 7.52
N SER A 300 10.77 1.65 6.28
CA SER A 300 11.70 1.57 5.17
C SER A 300 12.90 2.50 5.36
N ALA A 301 14.07 2.08 4.82
CA ALA A 301 15.28 2.91 4.80
C ALA A 301 15.19 4.09 3.82
N GLU A 302 14.12 4.21 3.00
CA GLU A 302 13.87 5.38 2.16
C GLU A 302 13.54 6.60 3.05
N ILE A 303 14.28 7.70 2.82
CA ILE A 303 14.29 8.88 3.70
C ILE A 303 12.89 9.53 3.88
N GLY A 304 12.06 9.51 2.83
CA GLY A 304 10.71 10.09 2.86
C GLY A 304 9.67 9.24 3.60
N HIS A 305 9.96 7.96 3.87
CA HIS A 305 8.97 7.01 4.36
C HIS A 305 8.41 7.38 5.75
N ARG A 306 9.28 7.78 6.70
CA ARG A 306 8.84 8.22 8.03
C ARG A 306 7.88 9.39 7.98
N ARG A 307 8.12 10.35 7.07
CA ARG A 307 7.23 11.52 6.89
C ARG A 307 5.88 11.11 6.32
N ALA A 308 5.90 10.17 5.38
CA ALA A 308 4.69 9.62 4.78
C ALA A 308 3.83 8.87 5.82
N LEU A 309 4.43 8.01 6.64
CA LEU A 309 3.74 7.31 7.72
C LEU A 309 3.20 8.29 8.78
N ALA A 310 4.00 9.28 9.20
CA ALA A 310 3.57 10.29 10.17
C ALA A 310 2.37 11.11 9.66
N ALA A 311 2.31 11.42 8.35
CA ALA A 311 1.17 12.11 7.75
C ALA A 311 -0.12 11.27 7.72
N LEU A 312 0.02 9.93 7.78
CA LEU A 312 -1.10 8.98 7.93
C LEU A 312 -1.46 8.70 9.40
N GLY A 313 -0.65 9.18 10.36
CA GLY A 313 -0.81 8.82 11.78
C GLY A 313 -0.46 7.35 12.06
N LEU A 314 0.44 6.75 11.28
CA LEU A 314 0.81 5.34 11.37
C LEU A 314 2.25 5.18 11.89
N ASP A 315 2.45 4.23 12.83
CA ASP A 315 3.76 3.85 13.35
C ASP A 315 4.13 2.43 12.88
N PRO A 316 5.30 2.24 12.24
CA PRO A 316 5.67 0.95 11.68
C PRO A 316 5.90 -0.11 12.77
N LEU A 317 5.43 -1.34 12.51
CA LEU A 317 5.54 -2.49 13.42
C LEU A 317 6.93 -3.11 13.43
N LEU A 318 7.69 -2.98 12.33
CA LEU A 318 9.00 -3.59 12.15
C LEU A 318 10.08 -2.56 11.80
N SER A 319 11.31 -2.81 12.25
CA SER A 319 12.49 -2.01 11.91
C SER A 319 13.62 -2.95 11.44
N LEU A 320 13.69 -3.19 10.12
CA LEU A 320 14.58 -4.18 9.50
C LEU A 320 15.54 -3.55 8.47
N ASN A 321 15.57 -2.23 8.33
CA ASN A 321 16.35 -1.49 7.34
C ASN A 321 16.10 -1.94 5.88
N MET A 322 14.91 -2.45 5.59
CA MET A 322 14.51 -2.90 4.25
C MET A 322 14.16 -1.71 3.36
N ARG A 323 14.35 -1.87 2.04
CA ARG A 323 13.96 -0.90 1.01
C ARG A 323 13.71 -1.57 -0.35
N LEU A 324 13.27 -2.81 -0.37
CA LEU A 324 13.09 -3.56 -1.62
C LEU A 324 11.77 -3.20 -2.32
N GLY A 325 10.65 -3.10 -1.59
CA GLY A 325 9.30 -3.08 -2.15
C GLY A 325 8.75 -4.49 -2.36
N GLU A 326 8.01 -4.71 -3.43
CA GLU A 326 7.36 -5.98 -3.81
C GLU A 326 6.30 -6.48 -2.79
N GLY A 327 6.06 -5.79 -1.67
CA GLY A 327 5.22 -6.27 -0.57
C GLY A 327 5.99 -7.06 0.49
N THR A 328 7.33 -7.06 0.44
CA THR A 328 8.18 -7.93 1.29
C THR A 328 8.06 -7.60 2.77
N GLY A 329 8.02 -6.33 3.15
CA GLY A 329 7.83 -5.94 4.55
C GLY A 329 6.41 -6.18 5.04
N ALA A 330 5.42 -5.99 4.15
CA ALA A 330 4.02 -6.23 4.47
C ALA A 330 3.76 -7.70 4.78
N VAL A 331 4.30 -8.61 4.00
CA VAL A 331 4.13 -10.06 4.23
C VAL A 331 4.76 -10.52 5.54
N LEU A 332 5.93 -9.97 5.92
CA LEU A 332 6.53 -10.27 7.23
C LEU A 332 5.62 -9.85 8.40
N THR A 333 4.83 -8.80 8.22
CA THR A 333 3.87 -8.31 9.23
C THR A 333 2.66 -9.23 9.39
N PHE A 334 2.34 -10.11 8.44
CA PHE A 334 1.25 -11.06 8.56
C PHE A 334 1.36 -11.93 9.81
N HIS A 335 2.58 -12.34 10.18
CA HIS A 335 2.82 -13.10 11.41
C HIS A 335 2.46 -12.31 12.67
N LEU A 336 2.65 -11.00 12.70
CA LEU A 336 2.24 -10.16 13.83
C LEU A 336 0.71 -10.02 13.89
N VAL A 337 0.05 -9.90 12.73
CA VAL A 337 -1.41 -9.90 12.62
C VAL A 337 -1.99 -11.21 13.16
N GLU A 338 -1.45 -12.36 12.75
CA GLU A 338 -1.86 -13.69 13.24
C GLU A 338 -1.57 -13.85 14.72
N ALA A 339 -0.38 -13.45 15.20
CA ALA A 339 -0.04 -13.51 16.63
C ALA A 339 -1.02 -12.70 17.49
N ALA A 340 -1.46 -11.52 17.05
CA ALA A 340 -2.44 -10.73 17.76
C ALA A 340 -3.80 -11.46 17.89
N LEU A 341 -4.20 -12.23 16.88
CA LEU A 341 -5.43 -13.03 16.90
C LEU A 341 -5.28 -14.29 17.77
N HIS A 342 -4.14 -14.98 17.69
CA HIS A 342 -3.87 -16.15 18.55
C HIS A 342 -3.83 -15.78 20.04
N ILE A 343 -3.33 -14.60 20.39
CA ILE A 343 -3.41 -14.08 21.77
C ILE A 343 -4.85 -13.97 22.24
N LEU A 344 -5.76 -13.43 21.39
CA LEU A 344 -7.18 -13.33 21.74
C LEU A 344 -7.85 -14.72 21.89
N GLU A 345 -7.46 -15.69 21.08
CA GLU A 345 -8.15 -16.99 20.99
C GLU A 345 -7.59 -18.02 22.01
N GLU A 346 -6.28 -17.98 22.28
CA GLU A 346 -5.58 -19.10 22.97
C GLU A 346 -5.10 -18.73 24.36
N MET A 347 -4.93 -17.44 24.68
CA MET A 347 -4.40 -17.03 25.98
C MET A 347 -5.49 -17.14 27.06
N SER A 348 -5.17 -17.81 28.18
CA SER A 348 -6.10 -17.97 29.29
C SER A 348 -6.39 -16.63 30.01
N THR A 349 -7.61 -16.49 30.51
CA THR A 349 -7.95 -15.40 31.45
C THR A 349 -7.40 -15.69 32.85
N PHE A 350 -7.31 -14.67 33.70
CA PHE A 350 -6.95 -14.86 35.12
C PHE A 350 -7.89 -15.86 35.81
N ALA A 351 -9.18 -15.77 35.52
CA ALA A 351 -10.19 -16.65 36.08
C ALA A 351 -10.00 -18.12 35.65
N ASP A 352 -9.77 -18.35 34.33
CA ASP A 352 -9.60 -19.72 33.79
C ASP A 352 -8.30 -20.38 34.28
N ALA A 353 -7.24 -19.59 34.44
CA ALA A 353 -5.94 -20.07 34.89
C ALA A 353 -5.80 -20.17 36.43
N GLY A 354 -6.76 -19.65 37.17
CA GLY A 354 -6.69 -19.60 38.65
C GLY A 354 -5.54 -18.72 39.18
N VAL A 355 -5.13 -17.72 38.37
CA VAL A 355 -4.06 -16.76 38.73
C VAL A 355 -4.68 -15.55 39.41
N SER A 356 -4.07 -15.08 40.52
CA SER A 356 -4.54 -13.90 41.23
C SER A 356 -4.37 -12.64 40.34
N GLU A 357 -5.41 -11.82 40.32
CA GLU A 357 -5.35 -10.50 39.68
C GLU A 357 -4.48 -9.53 40.49
N SER A 358 -4.06 -8.41 39.87
CA SER A 358 -3.35 -7.34 40.55
C SER A 358 -4.22 -6.69 41.64
N LEU A 359 -3.62 -6.31 42.77
CA LEU A 359 -4.28 -5.61 43.89
C LEU A 359 -4.71 -4.20 43.48
#